data_3d4aa0a44c57ca4eb1ffec002171e86d
#
_entry.id   3d4aa0a44c57ca4eb1ffec002171e86d
#
_cell.length_a   1.000
_cell.length_b   1.000
_cell.length_c   1.000
_cell.angle_alpha   90.00
_cell.angle_beta   90.00
_cell.angle_gamma   90.00
#
_symmetry.space_group_name_H-M   'P 1'
#
loop_
_entity.id
_entity.type
_entity.pdbx_description
1 polymer ?
#
loop_
_entity_poly.entity_id
_entity_poly.type
_entity_poly.pdbx_seq_one_letter_code
_entity_poly.pdbx_strand_id
1 'polypeptide(L)'
;MVEGRRRRLHGPSGTARSRAAPPPPWGEDLTTDVFTPAKRSAVMRAVKGRDTTPELAVRRILREAGVGYRLGGCGLPGRPDLVMKGRRVAIFVHGCFWHGHDCPRGARAPKANAAYWRAKIDRNRARDVAAEAALQAAGWRVVTVWECAMKAPDFAAGLVAEVRGQAAAASSPASSSP
;
A
#
# COMPACT_ATOMS: atom_id res chain seq x y z
N MET A 1 53.49 -27.18 50.30
CA MET A 1 52.86 -28.21 49.42
C MET A 1 51.46 -28.52 49.97
N VAL A 2 50.43 -27.91 49.42
CA VAL A 2 49.03 -28.33 49.68
C VAL A 2 48.24 -28.12 48.41
N GLU A 3 47.85 -29.19 47.83
CA GLU A 3 47.12 -29.35 46.57
C GLU A 3 45.64 -29.04 46.77
N GLY A 4 45.16 -27.94 46.21
CA GLY A 4 43.75 -27.50 46.25
C GLY A 4 42.94 -28.11 45.10
N ARG A 5 42.21 -29.20 45.40
CA ARG A 5 41.26 -29.82 44.47
C ARG A 5 40.12 -28.87 44.12
N ARG A 6 40.01 -28.44 42.87
CA ARG A 6 38.87 -27.73 42.33
C ARG A 6 37.72 -28.72 42.06
N ARG A 7 36.65 -28.62 42.86
CA ARG A 7 35.40 -29.36 42.62
C ARG A 7 34.64 -28.69 41.43
N ARG A 8 34.42 -29.47 40.38
CA ARG A 8 33.51 -29.10 39.29
C ARG A 8 32.08 -29.29 39.78
N LEU A 9 31.34 -28.20 39.89
CA LEU A 9 29.89 -28.24 40.09
C LEU A 9 29.21 -28.43 38.75
N HIS A 10 28.58 -29.60 38.52
CA HIS A 10 27.67 -29.84 37.40
C HIS A 10 26.35 -29.18 37.76
N GLY A 11 25.98 -28.11 37.05
CA GLY A 11 24.64 -27.57 37.08
C GLY A 11 23.72 -28.39 36.15
N PRO A 12 22.42 -28.59 36.51
CA PRO A 12 21.51 -29.31 35.67
C PRO A 12 21.07 -28.44 34.49
N SER A 13 21.31 -28.90 33.26
CA SER A 13 20.75 -28.35 32.05
C SER A 13 19.27 -28.69 31.96
N GLY A 14 18.45 -27.81 32.51
CA GLY A 14 16.99 -27.84 32.33
C GLY A 14 16.60 -27.07 31.10
N THR A 15 16.45 -27.74 29.96
CA THR A 15 15.79 -27.16 28.79
C THR A 15 14.31 -27.00 29.09
N ALA A 16 13.93 -25.80 29.53
CA ALA A 16 12.53 -25.41 29.63
C ALA A 16 11.94 -25.38 28.21
N ARG A 17 11.22 -26.44 27.85
CA ARG A 17 10.34 -26.43 26.69
C ARG A 17 9.27 -25.37 26.94
N SER A 18 9.36 -24.25 26.20
CA SER A 18 8.31 -23.27 26.13
C SER A 18 7.02 -23.97 25.70
N ARG A 19 6.08 -24.10 26.63
CA ARG A 19 4.72 -24.53 26.31
C ARG A 19 4.11 -23.45 25.42
N ALA A 20 3.86 -23.79 24.17
CA ALA A 20 3.03 -22.97 23.31
C ALA A 20 1.69 -22.71 24.01
N ALA A 21 1.26 -21.46 24.02
CA ALA A 21 -0.03 -21.09 24.55
C ALA A 21 -1.13 -21.91 23.83
N PRO A 22 -2.18 -22.35 24.56
CA PRO A 22 -3.29 -23.04 23.92
C PRO A 22 -3.95 -22.13 22.89
N PRO A 23 -4.43 -22.68 21.76
CA PRO A 23 -5.16 -21.89 20.79
C PRO A 23 -6.39 -21.24 21.44
N PRO A 24 -6.77 -20.04 21.03
CA PRO A 24 -7.93 -19.36 21.60
C PRO A 24 -9.21 -20.18 21.36
N PRO A 25 -10.22 -20.09 22.26
CA PRO A 25 -11.43 -20.92 22.26
C PRO A 25 -12.45 -20.54 21.18
N TRP A 26 -12.06 -19.82 20.17
CA TRP A 26 -12.92 -19.53 19.01
C TRP A 26 -12.86 -20.75 18.10
N GLY A 27 -13.92 -21.54 18.19
CA GLY A 27 -14.11 -22.74 17.38
C GLY A 27 -13.69 -22.52 15.93
N GLU A 28 -13.26 -23.61 15.31
CA GLU A 28 -12.93 -23.72 13.90
C GLU A 28 -14.08 -23.14 13.08
N ASP A 29 -13.99 -21.84 12.79
CA ASP A 29 -14.90 -21.17 11.90
C ASP A 29 -14.59 -21.76 10.51
N LEU A 30 -15.50 -22.61 10.06
CA LEU A 30 -15.50 -23.19 8.73
C LEU A 30 -15.72 -22.06 7.71
N THR A 31 -14.78 -21.14 7.66
CA THR A 31 -14.69 -20.21 6.55
C THR A 31 -14.29 -21.03 5.34
N THR A 32 -15.24 -21.28 4.49
CA THR A 32 -15.10 -21.98 3.21
C THR A 32 -14.13 -21.20 2.33
N ASP A 33 -12.84 -21.27 2.66
CA ASP A 33 -11.80 -20.78 1.79
C ASP A 33 -11.56 -21.84 0.71
N VAL A 34 -12.10 -21.58 -0.47
CA VAL A 34 -11.93 -22.46 -1.65
C VAL A 34 -10.47 -22.65 -2.05
N PHE A 35 -9.52 -21.93 -1.44
CA PHE A 35 -8.10 -22.04 -1.77
C PHE A 35 -7.26 -22.55 -0.61
N THR A 36 -6.45 -23.58 -0.87
CA THR A 36 -5.39 -23.98 0.04
C THR A 36 -4.39 -22.81 0.25
N PRO A 37 -3.66 -22.76 1.38
CA PRO A 37 -2.63 -21.75 1.61
C PRO A 37 -1.61 -21.62 0.47
N ALA A 38 -1.22 -22.75 -0.14
CA ALA A 38 -0.32 -22.77 -1.29
C ALA A 38 -0.93 -22.12 -2.53
N LYS A 39 -2.20 -22.44 -2.83
CA LYS A 39 -2.93 -21.86 -3.97
C LYS A 39 -3.17 -20.37 -3.76
N ARG A 40 -3.49 -19.94 -2.53
CA ARG A 40 -3.62 -18.51 -2.19
C ARG A 40 -2.29 -17.78 -2.40
N SER A 41 -1.17 -18.34 -1.93
CA SER A 41 0.16 -17.77 -2.14
C SER A 41 0.51 -17.68 -3.62
N ALA A 42 0.13 -18.67 -4.43
CA ALA A 42 0.33 -18.65 -5.88
C ALA A 42 -0.48 -17.53 -6.55
N VAL A 43 -1.78 -17.40 -6.20
CA VAL A 43 -2.64 -16.31 -6.69
C VAL A 43 -2.08 -14.96 -6.29
N MET A 44 -1.65 -14.79 -5.03
CA MET A 44 -1.05 -13.53 -4.57
C MET A 44 0.26 -13.19 -5.28
N ARG A 45 1.08 -14.18 -5.63
CA ARG A 45 2.30 -13.96 -6.44
C ARG A 45 1.98 -13.59 -7.89
N ALA A 46 0.86 -14.08 -8.42
CA ALA A 46 0.41 -13.76 -9.78
C ALA A 46 -0.23 -12.37 -9.88
N VAL A 47 -0.62 -11.74 -8.77
CA VAL A 47 -1.07 -10.35 -8.76
C VAL A 47 0.11 -9.45 -9.16
N LYS A 48 0.00 -8.83 -10.32
CA LYS A 48 1.03 -7.90 -10.83
C LYS A 48 1.15 -6.73 -9.86
N GLY A 49 2.35 -6.56 -9.29
CA GLY A 49 2.69 -5.41 -8.46
C GLY A 49 3.27 -4.23 -9.26
N ARG A 50 3.33 -4.35 -10.59
CA ARG A 50 3.84 -3.31 -11.52
C ARG A 50 3.13 -3.45 -12.86
N ASP A 51 3.10 -2.36 -13.62
CA ASP A 51 2.47 -2.31 -14.94
C ASP A 51 1.00 -2.74 -14.91
N THR A 52 0.31 -2.34 -13.85
CA THR A 52 -1.13 -2.55 -13.71
C THR A 52 -1.90 -1.68 -14.71
N THR A 53 -3.13 -2.07 -15.04
CA THR A 53 -3.97 -1.30 -15.97
C THR A 53 -4.12 0.17 -15.57
N PRO A 54 -4.37 0.52 -14.28
CA PRO A 54 -4.39 1.91 -13.85
C PRO A 54 -3.06 2.65 -14.05
N GLU A 55 -1.92 2.03 -13.70
CA GLU A 55 -0.62 2.64 -13.92
C GLU A 55 -0.35 2.94 -15.39
N LEU A 56 -0.65 1.98 -16.28
CA LEU A 56 -0.47 2.14 -17.71
C LEU A 56 -1.35 3.28 -18.28
N ALA A 57 -2.57 3.42 -17.78
CA ALA A 57 -3.47 4.51 -18.18
C ALA A 57 -2.93 5.88 -17.73
N VAL A 58 -2.46 6.01 -16.49
CA VAL A 58 -1.81 7.23 -16.00
C VAL A 58 -0.58 7.58 -16.83
N ARG A 59 0.26 6.59 -17.12
CA ARG A 59 1.45 6.80 -17.98
C ARG A 59 1.09 7.28 -19.36
N ARG A 60 0.02 6.75 -19.97
CA ARG A 60 -0.48 7.18 -21.27
C ARG A 60 -0.92 8.63 -21.23
N ILE A 61 -1.78 9.02 -20.28
CA ILE A 61 -2.28 10.39 -20.11
C ILE A 61 -1.11 11.38 -20.02
N LEU A 62 -0.13 11.10 -19.17
CA LEU A 62 1.01 12.00 -18.98
C LEU A 62 1.88 12.11 -20.24
N ARG A 63 2.06 11.00 -20.95
CA ARG A 63 2.84 10.99 -22.21
C ARG A 63 2.14 11.80 -23.30
N GLU A 64 0.84 11.61 -23.48
CA GLU A 64 0.01 12.36 -24.43
C GLU A 64 0.02 13.86 -24.12
N ALA A 65 0.09 14.23 -22.82
CA ALA A 65 0.25 15.60 -22.40
C ALA A 65 1.67 16.16 -22.47
N GLY A 66 2.65 15.40 -22.98
CA GLY A 66 4.05 15.81 -23.03
C GLY A 66 4.73 15.94 -21.66
N VAL A 67 4.22 15.28 -20.62
CA VAL A 67 4.78 15.33 -19.27
C VAL A 67 5.77 14.18 -19.08
N GLY A 68 7.04 14.51 -18.94
CA GLY A 68 8.12 13.54 -18.71
C GLY A 68 8.12 13.02 -17.27
N TYR A 69 8.34 11.71 -17.11
CA TYR A 69 8.44 11.04 -15.81
C TYR A 69 9.47 9.89 -15.85
N ARG A 70 9.85 9.40 -14.68
CA ARG A 70 10.65 8.19 -14.49
C ARG A 70 9.83 7.14 -13.74
N LEU A 71 10.07 5.87 -14.02
CA LEU A 71 9.45 4.73 -13.36
C LEU A 71 10.33 4.21 -12.23
N GLY A 72 9.72 3.48 -11.28
CA GLY A 72 10.44 2.65 -10.33
C GLY A 72 10.95 3.35 -9.08
N GLY A 73 10.25 4.38 -8.59
CA GLY A 73 10.46 4.97 -7.27
C GLY A 73 11.76 5.74 -7.06
N CYS A 74 12.77 5.55 -7.90
CA CYS A 74 14.05 6.30 -7.89
C CYS A 74 14.71 6.44 -6.51
N GLY A 75 14.59 5.44 -5.62
CA GLY A 75 15.12 5.48 -4.24
C GLY A 75 14.27 6.28 -3.25
N LEU A 76 13.10 6.75 -3.64
CA LEU A 76 12.20 7.53 -2.78
C LEU A 76 11.39 6.64 -1.82
N PRO A 77 10.99 7.17 -0.64
CA PRO A 77 10.09 6.50 0.28
C PRO A 77 8.81 6.00 -0.41
N GLY A 78 8.31 4.83 0.00
CA GLY A 78 7.08 4.24 -0.55
C GLY A 78 7.19 3.73 -1.99
N ARG A 79 8.26 4.01 -2.71
CA ARG A 79 8.49 3.63 -4.12
C ARG A 79 7.37 4.11 -5.04
N PRO A 80 7.21 5.42 -5.25
CA PRO A 80 6.20 5.96 -6.16
C PRO A 80 6.25 5.30 -7.53
N ASP A 81 5.09 5.13 -8.17
CA ASP A 81 4.99 4.50 -9.50
C ASP A 81 5.61 5.40 -10.57
N LEU A 82 5.41 6.73 -10.47
CA LEU A 82 6.00 7.70 -11.37
C LEU A 82 6.65 8.85 -10.57
N VAL A 83 7.79 9.31 -11.06
CA VAL A 83 8.57 10.38 -10.42
C VAL A 83 8.96 11.44 -11.43
N MET A 84 8.65 12.69 -11.14
CA MET A 84 9.06 13.86 -11.94
C MET A 84 10.10 14.65 -11.15
N LYS A 85 11.38 14.29 -11.29
CA LYS A 85 12.48 14.87 -10.50
C LYS A 85 12.56 16.39 -10.62
N GLY A 86 12.48 16.91 -11.81
CA GLY A 86 12.57 18.36 -12.06
C GLY A 86 11.41 19.17 -11.44
N ARG A 87 10.27 18.54 -11.23
CA ARG A 87 9.09 19.15 -10.60
C ARG A 87 8.93 18.77 -9.13
N ARG A 88 9.75 17.86 -8.64
CA ARG A 88 9.62 17.24 -7.29
C ARG A 88 8.22 16.68 -7.04
N VAL A 89 7.66 15.97 -8.03
CA VAL A 89 6.36 15.31 -7.93
C VAL A 89 6.54 13.80 -7.91
N ALA A 90 5.91 13.15 -6.95
CA ALA A 90 5.84 11.71 -6.80
C ALA A 90 4.37 11.27 -6.95
N ILE A 91 4.10 10.31 -7.83
CA ILE A 91 2.75 9.81 -8.08
C ILE A 91 2.64 8.37 -7.62
N PHE A 92 1.63 8.09 -6.81
CA PHE A 92 1.17 6.75 -6.47
C PHE A 92 -0.14 6.45 -7.20
N VAL A 93 -0.27 5.24 -7.74
CA VAL A 93 -1.48 4.77 -8.40
C VAL A 93 -2.07 3.65 -7.58
N HIS A 94 -3.11 3.96 -6.82
CA HIS A 94 -3.68 3.07 -5.83
C HIS A 94 -4.91 2.33 -6.35
N GLY A 95 -4.86 0.99 -6.30
CA GLY A 95 -6.04 0.15 -6.45
C GLY A 95 -6.93 0.27 -5.21
N CYS A 96 -8.18 0.64 -5.40
CA CYS A 96 -9.10 0.99 -4.30
C CYS A 96 -9.19 -0.07 -3.20
N PHE A 97 -9.29 -1.34 -3.57
CA PHE A 97 -9.36 -2.46 -2.61
C PHE A 97 -8.07 -2.58 -1.77
N TRP A 98 -6.90 -2.50 -2.42
CA TRP A 98 -5.62 -2.77 -1.77
C TRP A 98 -5.20 -1.71 -0.77
N HIS A 99 -5.68 -0.48 -0.96
CA HIS A 99 -5.35 0.69 -0.13
C HIS A 99 -6.55 1.18 0.69
N GLY A 100 -7.65 0.40 0.73
CA GLY A 100 -8.81 0.65 1.59
C GLY A 100 -9.50 1.98 1.32
N HIS A 101 -9.67 2.33 0.03
CA HIS A 101 -10.41 3.52 -0.35
C HIS A 101 -11.90 3.38 0.01
N ASP A 102 -12.58 4.46 0.34
CA ASP A 102 -13.97 4.50 0.80
C ASP A 102 -15.03 4.32 -0.31
N CYS A 103 -14.61 4.25 -1.58
CA CYS A 103 -15.54 3.98 -2.67
C CYS A 103 -16.13 2.54 -2.59
N PRO A 104 -17.26 2.25 -3.28
CA PRO A 104 -17.90 0.94 -3.24
C PRO A 104 -16.98 -0.24 -3.58
N ARG A 105 -15.92 -0.02 -4.35
CA ARG A 105 -14.92 -1.05 -4.69
C ARG A 105 -13.90 -1.26 -3.59
N GLY A 106 -13.46 -0.18 -2.94
CA GLY A 106 -12.50 -0.21 -1.84
C GLY A 106 -13.11 -0.68 -0.54
N ALA A 107 -14.36 -0.33 -0.29
CA ALA A 107 -15.12 -0.72 0.90
C ALA A 107 -15.56 -2.21 0.87
N ARG A 108 -15.35 -2.92 -0.26
CA ARG A 108 -15.71 -4.34 -0.37
C ARG A 108 -14.87 -5.20 0.56
N ALA A 109 -15.49 -5.72 1.62
CA ALA A 109 -14.85 -6.69 2.50
C ALA A 109 -15.00 -8.10 1.93
N PRO A 110 -13.92 -8.87 1.74
CA PRO A 110 -14.01 -10.29 1.42
C PRO A 110 -14.69 -11.04 2.59
N LYS A 111 -15.66 -11.89 2.27
CA LYS A 111 -16.36 -12.69 3.29
C LYS A 111 -15.42 -13.70 3.95
N ALA A 112 -14.55 -14.35 3.15
CA ALA A 112 -13.56 -15.28 3.67
C ALA A 112 -12.31 -14.54 4.17
N ASN A 113 -11.83 -14.92 5.35
CA ASN A 113 -10.61 -14.35 5.99
C ASN A 113 -10.68 -12.81 6.17
N ALA A 114 -11.83 -12.27 6.54
CA ALA A 114 -12.04 -10.83 6.68
C ALA A 114 -11.00 -10.16 7.59
N ALA A 115 -10.64 -10.80 8.73
CA ALA A 115 -9.63 -10.30 9.64
C ALA A 115 -8.23 -10.18 9.01
N TYR A 116 -7.81 -11.19 8.23
CA TYR A 116 -6.54 -11.14 7.50
C TYR A 116 -6.52 -9.98 6.49
N TRP A 117 -7.59 -9.81 5.72
CA TRP A 117 -7.68 -8.76 4.71
C TRP A 117 -7.69 -7.37 5.35
N ARG A 118 -8.43 -7.20 6.45
CA ARG A 118 -8.46 -5.95 7.21
C ARG A 118 -7.05 -5.59 7.69
N ALA A 119 -6.38 -6.51 8.40
CA ALA A 119 -5.02 -6.28 8.87
C ALA A 119 -4.01 -6.00 7.74
N LYS A 120 -4.21 -6.59 6.55
CA LYS A 120 -3.37 -6.33 5.38
C LYS A 120 -3.60 -4.93 4.82
N ILE A 121 -4.86 -4.52 4.68
CA ILE A 121 -5.24 -3.19 4.20
C ILE A 121 -4.75 -2.11 5.18
N ASP A 122 -4.93 -2.31 6.49
CA ASP A 122 -4.47 -1.38 7.52
C ASP A 122 -2.96 -1.17 7.47
N ARG A 123 -2.18 -2.26 7.30
CA ARG A 123 -0.74 -2.16 7.09
C ARG A 123 -0.36 -1.42 5.81
N ASN A 124 -1.11 -1.59 4.73
CA ASN A 124 -0.88 -0.84 3.51
C ASN A 124 -1.13 0.65 3.74
N ARG A 125 -2.27 1.02 4.31
CA ARG A 125 -2.62 2.41 4.64
C ARG A 125 -1.57 3.08 5.54
N ALA A 126 -1.13 2.39 6.58
CA ALA A 126 -0.09 2.90 7.46
C ALA A 126 1.23 3.18 6.71
N ARG A 127 1.62 2.28 5.80
CA ARG A 127 2.81 2.49 4.95
C ARG A 127 2.63 3.64 3.96
N ASP A 128 1.43 3.79 3.39
CA ASP A 128 1.12 4.87 2.45
C ASP A 128 1.23 6.24 3.15
N VAL A 129 0.62 6.38 4.34
CA VAL A 129 0.70 7.59 5.16
C VAL A 129 2.15 7.92 5.53
N ALA A 130 2.93 6.93 5.98
CA ALA A 130 4.33 7.13 6.34
C ALA A 130 5.19 7.54 5.13
N ALA A 131 4.93 6.95 3.96
CA ALA A 131 5.64 7.27 2.72
C ALA A 131 5.31 8.69 2.25
N GLU A 132 4.05 9.07 2.28
CA GLU A 132 3.60 10.41 1.94
C GLU A 132 4.23 11.47 2.84
N ALA A 133 4.17 11.28 4.16
CA ALA A 133 4.77 12.19 5.13
C ALA A 133 6.29 12.34 4.91
N ALA A 134 7.00 11.24 4.67
CA ALA A 134 8.43 11.27 4.40
C ALA A 134 8.78 12.00 3.09
N LEU A 135 7.97 11.83 2.05
CA LEU A 135 8.14 12.55 0.79
C LEU A 135 7.87 14.04 0.95
N GLN A 136 6.80 14.41 1.64
CA GLN A 136 6.45 15.82 1.89
C GLN A 136 7.55 16.50 2.73
N ALA A 137 8.04 15.85 3.79
CA ALA A 137 9.16 16.34 4.58
C ALA A 137 10.45 16.53 3.76
N ALA A 138 10.66 15.71 2.73
CA ALA A 138 11.75 15.84 1.77
C ALA A 138 11.46 16.87 0.65
N GLY A 139 10.36 17.64 0.73
CA GLY A 139 9.99 18.68 -0.22
C GLY A 139 9.43 18.13 -1.54
N TRP A 140 8.88 16.93 -1.53
CA TRP A 140 8.16 16.38 -2.68
C TRP A 140 6.67 16.67 -2.57
N ARG A 141 6.04 16.99 -3.67
CA ARG A 141 4.59 17.01 -3.78
C ARG A 141 4.13 15.59 -4.15
N VAL A 142 3.21 15.07 -3.37
CA VAL A 142 2.66 13.71 -3.56
C VAL A 142 1.31 13.83 -4.24
N VAL A 143 1.09 13.05 -5.28
CA VAL A 143 -0.18 12.92 -5.99
C VAL A 143 -0.62 11.47 -5.90
N THR A 144 -1.75 11.22 -5.25
CA THR A 144 -2.33 9.88 -5.13
C THR A 144 -3.50 9.74 -6.10
N VAL A 145 -3.32 8.85 -7.08
CA VAL A 145 -4.33 8.54 -8.08
C VAL A 145 -5.09 7.29 -7.66
N TRP A 146 -6.39 7.41 -7.45
CA TRP A 146 -7.27 6.29 -7.15
C TRP A 146 -7.88 5.68 -8.42
N GLU A 147 -7.89 4.35 -8.49
CA GLU A 147 -8.46 3.62 -9.64
C GLU A 147 -9.91 4.03 -9.96
N CYS A 148 -10.74 4.33 -8.95
CA CYS A 148 -12.12 4.77 -9.16
C CYS A 148 -12.21 6.18 -9.76
N ALA A 149 -11.31 7.09 -9.38
CA ALA A 149 -11.30 8.47 -9.88
C ALA A 149 -11.00 8.54 -11.38
N MET A 150 -10.29 7.56 -11.92
CA MET A 150 -9.94 7.49 -13.35
C MET A 150 -11.14 7.36 -14.30
N LYS A 151 -12.34 7.10 -13.74
CA LYS A 151 -13.58 7.01 -14.53
C LYS A 151 -14.25 8.37 -14.76
N ALA A 152 -13.81 9.41 -14.06
CA ALA A 152 -14.34 10.76 -14.24
C ALA A 152 -13.91 11.31 -15.62
N PRO A 153 -14.80 11.96 -16.37
CA PRO A 153 -14.49 12.44 -17.72
C PRO A 153 -13.40 13.51 -17.75
N ASP A 154 -13.25 14.27 -16.68
CA ASP A 154 -12.24 15.34 -16.51
C ASP A 154 -10.94 14.85 -15.83
N PHE A 155 -10.85 13.59 -15.45
CA PHE A 155 -9.72 13.03 -14.72
C PHE A 155 -8.38 13.30 -15.40
N ALA A 156 -8.29 13.09 -16.71
CA ALA A 156 -7.05 13.25 -17.44
C ALA A 156 -6.55 14.71 -17.40
N ALA A 157 -7.46 15.66 -17.62
CA ALA A 157 -7.16 17.09 -17.56
C ALA A 157 -6.76 17.52 -16.14
N GLY A 158 -7.49 17.08 -15.13
CA GLY A 158 -7.22 17.33 -13.72
C GLY A 158 -5.84 16.83 -13.30
N LEU A 159 -5.51 15.59 -13.63
CA LEU A 159 -4.20 15.00 -13.33
C LEU A 159 -3.06 15.82 -13.96
N VAL A 160 -3.21 16.20 -15.24
CA VAL A 160 -2.19 16.99 -15.94
C VAL A 160 -2.01 18.36 -15.31
N ALA A 161 -3.10 19.04 -14.96
CA ALA A 161 -3.08 20.32 -14.27
C ALA A 161 -2.38 20.21 -12.90
N GLU A 162 -2.73 19.18 -12.13
CA GLU A 162 -2.16 18.92 -10.82
C GLU A 162 -0.65 18.68 -10.89
N VAL A 163 -0.16 17.82 -11.77
CA VAL A 163 1.28 17.55 -11.89
C VAL A 163 2.07 18.72 -12.44
N ARG A 164 1.45 19.60 -13.22
CA ARG A 164 2.06 20.86 -13.69
C ARG A 164 2.10 21.95 -12.61
N GLY A 165 1.37 21.78 -11.50
CA GLY A 165 1.25 22.79 -10.45
C GLY A 165 0.32 23.92 -10.84
N GLN A 166 -0.53 23.70 -11.83
CA GLN A 166 -1.63 24.59 -12.14
C GLN A 166 -2.78 24.22 -11.20
N ALA A 167 -3.21 25.14 -10.33
CA ALA A 167 -4.41 24.92 -9.55
C ALA A 167 -5.57 24.61 -10.52
N ALA A 168 -6.31 23.53 -10.28
CA ALA A 168 -7.57 23.33 -10.97
C ALA A 168 -8.39 24.61 -10.77
N ALA A 169 -8.76 25.26 -11.85
CA ALA A 169 -9.69 26.38 -11.79
C ALA A 169 -10.95 25.84 -11.09
N ALA A 170 -11.17 26.28 -9.86
CA ALA A 170 -12.36 25.94 -9.11
C ALA A 170 -13.56 26.40 -9.95
N SER A 171 -14.29 25.44 -10.50
CA SER A 171 -15.61 25.70 -11.06
C SER A 171 -16.50 26.10 -9.88
N SER A 172 -16.50 27.38 -9.56
CA SER A 172 -17.49 27.95 -8.66
C SER A 172 -18.86 27.71 -9.30
N PRO A 173 -19.80 27.04 -8.60
CA PRO A 173 -21.17 27.06 -9.06
C PRO A 173 -21.64 28.51 -9.05
N ALA A 174 -22.07 28.98 -10.21
CA ALA A 174 -22.72 30.28 -10.34
C ALA A 174 -23.88 30.33 -9.34
N SER A 175 -23.74 31.19 -8.32
CA SER A 175 -24.81 31.54 -7.41
C SER A 175 -25.82 32.35 -8.22
N SER A 176 -26.87 31.65 -8.68
CA SER A 176 -28.09 32.31 -9.14
C SER A 176 -28.85 32.73 -7.92
N SER A 177 -28.81 34.02 -7.61
CA SER A 177 -29.78 34.62 -6.70
C SER A 177 -30.87 35.34 -7.50
N PRO A 178 -32.13 35.24 -7.06
CA PRO A 178 -33.30 35.79 -7.72
C PRO A 178 -33.39 37.32 -7.67
#